data_4691de266baa293fe01213bbd07e955e
#
_entry.id   4691de266baa293fe01213bbd07e955e
#
_cell.length_a   1.000
_cell.length_b   1.000
_cell.length_c   1.000
_cell.angle_alpha   90.00
_cell.angle_beta   90.00
_cell.angle_gamma   90.00
#
_symmetry.space_group_name_H-M   'P 1'
#
loop_
_entity.id
_entity.type
_entity.pdbx_description
1 polymer ?
#
loop_
_entity_poly.entity_id
_entity_poly.type
_entity_poly.pdbx_seq_one_letter_code
_entity_poly.pdbx_strand_id
1 'polypeptide(L)'
;MVKLVLTEDETMLADSARGFLDKSAPVKAFRDLRDAGQTHDAKMWKEMAAMGWAGVLVPESAGGVDMGHAAAGILAQEMGKTLAVSPFLSTAVIAATALRHVSDARAEAALAKIASGDATYAL
;
A
#
# COMPACT_ATOMS: atom_id res chain seq x y z
N MET A 1 21.28 6.76 -8.51
CA MET A 1 21.51 5.80 -9.61
C MET A 1 20.22 5.04 -9.91
N VAL A 2 19.83 4.98 -11.16
CA VAL A 2 18.67 4.20 -11.57
C VAL A 2 19.02 2.71 -11.52
N LYS A 3 18.19 1.94 -10.84
CA LYS A 3 18.37 0.51 -10.64
C LYS A 3 17.43 -0.23 -11.59
N LEU A 4 17.99 -0.99 -12.50
CA LEU A 4 17.24 -1.72 -13.53
C LEU A 4 16.96 -3.17 -13.14
N VAL A 5 17.64 -3.68 -12.12
CA VAL A 5 17.49 -5.06 -11.66
C VAL A 5 17.00 -5.07 -10.22
N LEU A 6 15.97 -5.85 -9.96
CA LEU A 6 15.42 -6.02 -8.61
C LEU A 6 16.43 -6.78 -7.73
N THR A 7 16.49 -6.41 -6.46
CA THR A 7 17.16 -7.22 -5.43
C THR A 7 16.37 -8.50 -5.15
N GLU A 8 16.96 -9.41 -4.39
CA GLU A 8 16.25 -10.61 -3.94
C GLU A 8 15.02 -10.26 -3.12
N ASP A 9 15.14 -9.30 -2.19
CA ASP A 9 14.02 -8.83 -1.36
C ASP A 9 12.91 -8.20 -2.20
N GLU A 10 13.29 -7.38 -3.19
CA GLU A 10 12.33 -6.77 -4.12
C GLU A 10 11.62 -7.82 -4.99
N THR A 11 12.34 -8.85 -5.42
CA THR A 11 11.76 -9.97 -6.17
C THR A 11 10.79 -10.76 -5.30
N MET A 12 11.18 -11.05 -4.05
CA MET A 12 10.30 -11.73 -3.08
C MET A 12 9.04 -10.91 -2.80
N LEU A 13 9.17 -9.60 -2.67
CA LEU A 13 8.02 -8.70 -2.49
C LEU A 13 7.08 -8.76 -3.69
N ALA A 14 7.60 -8.69 -4.91
CA ALA A 14 6.82 -8.78 -6.14
C ALA A 14 6.08 -10.12 -6.24
N ASP A 15 6.75 -11.23 -5.98
CA ASP A 15 6.17 -12.57 -6.06
C ASP A 15 5.09 -12.79 -4.99
N SER A 16 5.33 -12.33 -3.78
CA SER A 16 4.36 -12.38 -2.67
C SER A 16 3.13 -11.53 -2.99
N ALA A 17 3.34 -10.32 -3.50
CA ALA A 17 2.25 -9.42 -3.90
C ALA A 17 1.41 -10.03 -5.02
N ARG A 18 2.05 -10.58 -6.04
CA ARG A 18 1.35 -11.24 -7.15
C ARG A 18 0.49 -12.39 -6.66
N GLY A 19 1.03 -13.27 -5.83
CA GLY A 19 0.30 -14.41 -5.29
C GLY A 19 -0.94 -14.00 -4.49
N PHE A 20 -0.81 -12.98 -3.65
CA PHE A 20 -1.95 -12.44 -2.90
C PHE A 20 -2.99 -11.81 -3.82
N LEU A 21 -2.57 -10.96 -4.75
CA LEU A 21 -3.48 -10.21 -5.63
C LEU A 21 -4.23 -11.12 -6.61
N ASP A 22 -3.56 -12.12 -7.17
CA ASP A 22 -4.22 -13.10 -8.05
C ASP A 22 -5.33 -13.86 -7.34
N LYS A 23 -5.15 -14.13 -6.05
CA LYS A 23 -6.12 -14.85 -5.23
C LYS A 23 -7.21 -13.94 -4.67
N SER A 24 -6.84 -12.78 -4.12
CA SER A 24 -7.73 -11.95 -3.30
C SER A 24 -8.30 -10.75 -4.06
N ALA A 25 -7.64 -10.30 -5.12
CA ALA A 25 -8.05 -9.15 -5.91
C ALA A 25 -7.95 -9.41 -7.43
N PRO A 26 -8.52 -10.52 -7.94
CA PRO A 26 -8.57 -10.73 -9.40
C PRO A 26 -9.44 -9.65 -10.07
N VAL A 27 -9.32 -9.50 -11.39
CA VAL A 27 -10.09 -8.51 -12.17
C VAL A 27 -11.61 -8.61 -11.90
N LYS A 28 -12.11 -9.80 -11.63
CA LYS A 28 -13.52 -9.98 -11.23
C LYS A 28 -13.88 -9.18 -9.98
N ALA A 29 -13.00 -9.13 -8.99
CA ALA A 29 -13.22 -8.36 -7.76
C ALA A 29 -13.38 -6.85 -8.05
N PHE A 30 -12.60 -6.31 -8.98
CA PHE A 30 -12.77 -4.93 -9.45
C PHE A 30 -14.16 -4.73 -10.06
N ARG A 31 -14.61 -5.62 -10.92
CA ARG A 31 -15.92 -5.54 -11.56
C ARG A 31 -17.06 -5.62 -10.54
N ASP A 32 -16.95 -6.51 -9.57
CA ASP A 32 -17.94 -6.67 -8.50
C ASP A 32 -18.06 -5.39 -7.65
N LEU A 33 -16.94 -4.77 -7.28
CA LEU A 33 -16.92 -3.49 -6.55
C LEU A 33 -17.56 -2.36 -7.37
N ARG A 34 -17.19 -2.26 -8.65
CA ARG A 34 -17.77 -1.27 -9.56
C ARG A 34 -19.27 -1.42 -9.67
N ASP A 35 -19.77 -2.62 -9.87
CA ASP A 35 -21.18 -2.91 -10.09
C ASP A 35 -21.99 -2.71 -8.79
N ALA A 36 -21.35 -2.91 -7.62
CA ALA A 36 -21.92 -2.62 -6.30
C ALA A 36 -21.83 -1.14 -5.90
N GLY A 37 -21.16 -0.29 -6.69
CA GLY A 37 -20.97 1.12 -6.37
C GLY A 37 -20.02 1.35 -5.17
N GLN A 38 -19.16 0.40 -4.86
CA GLN A 38 -18.20 0.49 -3.76
C GLN A 38 -16.86 1.04 -4.23
N THR A 39 -16.20 1.81 -3.35
CA THR A 39 -14.91 2.44 -3.66
C THR A 39 -13.74 1.49 -3.50
N HIS A 40 -13.78 0.62 -2.51
CA HIS A 40 -12.79 -0.43 -2.26
C HIS A 40 -13.33 -1.44 -1.24
N ASP A 41 -12.62 -2.56 -1.11
CA ASP A 41 -12.89 -3.57 -0.09
C ASP A 41 -12.06 -3.27 1.16
N ALA A 42 -12.74 -2.87 2.24
CA ALA A 42 -12.08 -2.52 3.50
C ALA A 42 -11.38 -3.71 4.15
N LYS A 43 -11.92 -4.93 3.99
CA LYS A 43 -11.29 -6.15 4.50
C LYS A 43 -9.98 -6.43 3.77
N MET A 44 -9.99 -6.35 2.45
CA MET A 44 -8.77 -6.54 1.65
C MET A 44 -7.72 -5.49 1.99
N TRP A 45 -8.12 -4.23 2.21
CA TRP A 45 -7.18 -3.19 2.66
C TRP A 45 -6.53 -3.51 4.01
N LYS A 46 -7.30 -4.05 4.96
CA LYS A 46 -6.76 -4.51 6.24
C LYS A 46 -5.76 -5.67 6.07
N GLU A 47 -6.03 -6.59 5.17
CA GLU A 47 -5.10 -7.69 4.86
C GLU A 47 -3.81 -7.16 4.23
N MET A 48 -3.91 -6.20 3.31
CA MET A 48 -2.75 -5.51 2.73
C MET A 48 -1.93 -4.78 3.81
N ALA A 49 -2.60 -4.09 4.73
CA ALA A 49 -1.94 -3.41 5.84
C ALA A 49 -1.22 -4.40 6.77
N ALA A 50 -1.84 -5.54 7.06
CA ALA A 50 -1.22 -6.60 7.86
C ALA A 50 0.05 -7.19 7.21
N MET A 51 0.14 -7.15 5.88
CA MET A 51 1.35 -7.53 5.14
C MET A 51 2.41 -6.41 5.06
N GLY A 52 2.14 -5.26 5.68
CA GLY A 52 3.05 -4.11 5.68
C GLY A 52 2.92 -3.16 4.49
N TRP A 53 1.98 -3.38 3.57
CA TRP A 53 1.88 -2.56 2.36
C TRP A 53 1.40 -1.14 2.65
N ALA A 54 0.46 -0.97 3.58
CA ALA A 54 0.00 0.35 3.98
C ALA A 54 1.12 1.18 4.64
N GLY A 55 2.06 0.52 5.29
CA GLY A 55 3.21 1.13 5.96
C GLY A 55 4.49 1.13 5.15
N VAL A 56 4.45 0.87 3.84
CA VAL A 56 5.66 0.74 2.99
C VAL A 56 6.54 1.99 3.02
N LEU A 57 5.97 3.17 3.17
CA LEU A 57 6.66 4.46 3.28
C LEU A 57 6.54 5.10 4.67
N VAL A 58 5.91 4.42 5.62
CA VAL A 58 5.81 4.90 7.00
C VAL A 58 7.08 4.52 7.75
N PRO A 59 7.70 5.46 8.49
CA PRO A 59 8.89 5.17 9.29
C PRO A 59 8.65 4.04 10.31
N GLU A 60 9.68 3.27 10.60
CA GLU A 60 9.60 2.19 11.61
C GLU A 60 9.21 2.72 12.99
N SER A 61 9.63 3.93 13.35
CA SER A 61 9.25 4.61 14.58
C SER A 61 7.74 4.83 14.73
N ALA A 62 7.02 4.89 13.62
CA ALA A 62 5.55 5.00 13.59
C ALA A 62 4.85 3.66 13.26
N GLY A 63 5.57 2.55 13.32
CA GLY A 63 5.02 1.22 13.06
C GLY A 63 5.02 0.78 11.61
N GLY A 64 5.68 1.51 10.72
CA GLY A 64 5.82 1.17 9.31
C GLY A 64 6.99 0.23 9.03
N VAL A 65 7.14 -0.15 7.76
CA VAL A 65 8.26 -0.99 7.29
C VAL A 65 9.34 -0.19 6.55
N ASP A 66 9.05 1.02 6.16
CA ASP A 66 9.99 1.99 5.54
C ASP A 66 10.89 1.39 4.45
N MET A 67 10.29 0.68 3.52
CA MET A 67 11.03 0.01 2.43
C MET A 67 11.41 0.94 1.27
N GLY A 68 10.88 2.16 1.25
CA GLY A 68 11.18 3.15 0.22
C GLY A 68 10.29 3.08 -1.02
N HIS A 69 10.48 4.06 -1.90
CA HIS A 69 9.62 4.26 -3.08
C HIS A 69 9.77 3.16 -4.14
N ALA A 70 10.92 2.52 -4.24
CA ALA A 70 11.09 1.38 -5.14
C ALA A 70 10.15 0.22 -4.77
N ALA A 71 10.06 -0.11 -3.49
CA ALA A 71 9.12 -1.12 -2.99
C ALA A 71 7.66 -0.71 -3.21
N ALA A 72 7.33 0.56 -2.95
CA ALA A 72 5.99 1.09 -3.24
C ALA A 72 5.64 0.96 -4.74
N GLY A 73 6.59 1.23 -5.62
CA GLY A 73 6.43 1.07 -7.07
C GLY A 73 6.18 -0.38 -7.48
N ILE A 74 6.88 -1.33 -6.87
CA ILE A 74 6.68 -2.77 -7.09
C ILE A 74 5.26 -3.17 -6.71
N LEU A 75 4.79 -2.77 -5.53
CA LEU A 75 3.43 -3.05 -5.08
C LEU A 75 2.39 -2.44 -6.03
N ALA A 76 2.57 -1.18 -6.42
CA ALA A 76 1.68 -0.50 -7.36
C ALA A 76 1.63 -1.20 -8.72
N GLN A 77 2.77 -1.67 -9.22
CA GLN A 77 2.85 -2.41 -10.48
C GLN A 77 2.08 -3.74 -10.41
N GLU A 78 2.24 -4.50 -9.34
CA GLU A 78 1.51 -5.76 -9.17
C GLU A 78 -0.01 -5.51 -9.00
N MET A 79 -0.40 -4.47 -8.24
CA MET A 79 -1.82 -4.07 -8.12
C MET A 79 -2.42 -3.68 -9.47
N GLY A 80 -1.66 -3.02 -10.33
CA GLY A 80 -2.11 -2.62 -11.67
C GLY A 80 -2.43 -3.81 -12.57
N LYS A 81 -1.76 -4.93 -12.42
CA LYS A 81 -1.98 -6.14 -13.25
C LYS A 81 -3.36 -6.75 -13.05
N THR A 82 -3.93 -6.63 -11.87
CA THR A 82 -5.28 -7.15 -11.55
C THR A 82 -6.32 -6.06 -11.39
N LEU A 83 -5.96 -4.79 -11.63
CA LEU A 83 -6.83 -3.63 -11.39
C LEU A 83 -7.31 -3.57 -9.94
N ALA A 84 -6.46 -3.93 -8.99
CA ALA A 84 -6.80 -3.95 -7.58
C ALA A 84 -7.17 -2.54 -7.08
N VAL A 85 -8.38 -2.41 -6.55
CA VAL A 85 -8.91 -1.13 -6.05
C VAL A 85 -8.59 -1.02 -4.57
N SER A 86 -7.77 -0.04 -4.21
CA SER A 86 -7.39 0.19 -2.81
C SER A 86 -6.99 1.65 -2.60
N PRO A 87 -6.97 2.13 -1.36
CA PRO A 87 -6.46 3.47 -1.05
C PRO A 87 -4.93 3.54 -1.01
N PHE A 88 -4.23 2.60 -1.65
CA PHE A 88 -2.76 2.50 -1.60
C PHE A 88 -2.07 3.79 -2.07
N LEU A 89 -2.40 4.28 -3.25
CA LEU A 89 -1.74 5.46 -3.81
C LEU A 89 -2.02 6.72 -2.98
N SER A 90 -3.29 6.99 -2.66
CA SER A 90 -3.68 8.20 -1.92
C SER A 90 -3.15 8.18 -0.48
N THR A 91 -3.21 7.05 0.19
CA THR A 91 -2.91 6.92 1.61
C THR A 91 -1.47 6.46 1.87
N ALA A 92 -1.09 5.30 1.34
CA ALA A 92 0.22 4.71 1.65
C ALA A 92 1.38 5.41 0.94
N VAL A 93 1.13 6.06 -0.20
CA VAL A 93 2.18 6.77 -0.96
C VAL A 93 2.08 8.27 -0.74
N ILE A 94 1.00 8.92 -1.16
CA ILE A 94 0.90 10.38 -1.16
C ILE A 94 0.81 10.92 0.27
N ALA A 95 -0.18 10.50 1.05
CA ALA A 95 -0.38 11.02 2.40
C ALA A 95 0.80 10.65 3.33
N ALA A 96 1.29 9.43 3.28
CA ALA A 96 2.45 9.00 4.07
C ALA A 96 3.70 9.81 3.72
N THR A 97 3.96 10.06 2.44
CA THR A 97 5.09 10.88 2.01
C THR A 97 4.98 12.31 2.53
N ALA A 98 3.81 12.92 2.45
CA ALA A 98 3.59 14.27 2.97
C ALA A 98 3.78 14.33 4.49
N LEU A 99 3.18 13.40 5.22
CA LEU A 99 3.18 13.39 6.69
C LEU A 99 4.56 13.09 7.29
N ARG A 100 5.37 12.25 6.65
CA ARG A 100 6.69 11.90 7.19
C ARG A 100 7.67 13.09 7.22
N HIS A 101 7.37 14.17 6.51
CA HIS A 101 8.16 15.39 6.51
C HIS A 101 7.64 16.45 7.49
N VAL A 102 6.61 16.15 8.27
CA VAL A 102 6.00 17.04 9.25
C VAL A 102 6.43 16.61 10.66
N SER A 103 7.14 17.49 11.36
CA SER A 103 7.57 17.26 12.73
C SER A 103 6.47 17.68 13.73
N ASP A 104 5.43 16.86 13.84
CA ASP A 104 4.24 17.12 14.67
C ASP A 104 3.69 15.78 15.18
N ALA A 105 3.30 15.74 16.45
CA ALA A 105 2.73 14.54 17.07
C ALA A 105 1.46 14.04 16.36
N ARG A 106 0.69 14.94 15.76
CA ARG A 106 -0.50 14.57 14.97
C ARG A 106 -0.12 13.85 13.69
N ALA A 107 0.99 14.27 13.06
CA ALA A 107 1.51 13.60 11.88
C ALA A 107 2.01 12.19 12.21
N GLU A 108 2.73 12.03 13.33
CA GLU A 108 3.16 10.70 13.78
C GLU A 108 1.98 9.78 14.09
N ALA A 109 0.95 10.29 14.77
CA ALA A 109 -0.26 9.53 15.06
C ALA A 109 -1.01 9.14 13.77
N ALA A 110 -1.07 10.03 12.78
CA ALA A 110 -1.66 9.73 11.48
C ALA A 110 -0.87 8.65 10.73
N LEU A 111 0.45 8.74 10.72
CA LEU A 111 1.32 7.73 10.10
C LEU A 111 1.12 6.34 10.73
N ALA A 112 1.00 6.27 12.05
CA ALA A 112 0.73 5.01 12.75
C ALA A 112 -0.61 4.40 12.33
N LYS A 113 -1.65 5.21 12.17
CA LYS A 113 -2.96 4.77 11.69
C LYS A 113 -2.94 4.35 10.21
N ILE A 114 -2.11 4.98 9.39
CA ILE A 114 -1.90 4.54 8.00
C ILE A 114 -1.27 3.15 8.00
N ALA A 115 -0.18 2.96 8.74
CA ALA A 115 0.54 1.69 8.77
C ALA A 115 -0.32 0.52 9.27
N SER A 116 -1.21 0.77 10.24
CA SER A 116 -2.14 -0.24 10.76
C SER A 116 -3.37 -0.47 9.85
N GLY A 117 -3.57 0.37 8.85
CA GLY A 117 -4.76 0.32 7.99
C GLY A 117 -6.04 0.83 8.66
N ASP A 118 -5.91 1.58 9.77
CA ASP A 118 -7.06 2.11 10.53
C ASP A 118 -7.59 3.43 9.96
N ALA A 119 -6.78 4.13 9.16
CA ALA A 119 -7.19 5.39 8.56
C ALA A 119 -6.74 5.47 7.10
N THR A 120 -7.58 6.10 6.29
CA THR A 120 -7.29 6.45 4.90
C THR A 120 -7.31 7.97 4.75
N TYR A 121 -6.42 8.47 3.90
CA TYR A 121 -6.29 9.90 3.65
C TYR A 121 -6.26 10.18 2.16
N ALA A 122 -6.74 11.36 1.78
CA ALA A 122 -6.61 11.92 0.45
C ALA A 122 -6.12 13.38 0.58
N LEU A 123 -5.32 13.83 -0.36
CA LEU A 123 -4.84 15.21 -0.48
C LEU A 123 -5.41 15.85 -1.73
#